data_265a186d3896bd6c1a94c8cd59ba5b87
#
_entry.id   265a186d3896bd6c1a94c8cd59ba5b87
#
_cell.length_a   1.000
_cell.length_b   1.000
_cell.length_c   1.000
_cell.angle_alpha   90.00
_cell.angle_beta   90.00
_cell.angle_gamma   90.00
#
_symmetry.space_group_name_H-M   'P 1'
#
loop_
_entity.id
_entity.type
_entity.pdbx_description
1 polymer ?
#
loop_
_entity_poly.entity_id
_entity_poly.type
_entity_poly.pdbx_seq_one_letter_code
_entity_poly.pdbx_strand_id
1 'polypeptide(L)' 'MAERISQREQELLEEFLCTVLDDFSKGSITLHQAVSGIATLYTAAAEGRREEALEYLREGRKLLRQ' A
#
# COMPACT_ATOMS: atom_id res chain seq x y z
N MET A 1 -7.29 12.72 -18.55
CA MET A 1 -7.78 11.35 -18.40
C MET A 1 -6.88 10.56 -17.48
N ALA A 2 -7.46 9.88 -16.51
CA ALA A 2 -6.66 9.13 -15.56
C ALA A 2 -5.99 7.94 -16.25
N GLU A 3 -4.73 7.71 -15.95
CA GLU A 3 -4.05 6.52 -16.41
C GLU A 3 -4.62 5.31 -15.71
N ARG A 4 -4.79 4.25 -16.47
CA ARG A 4 -5.18 2.98 -15.90
C ARG A 4 -3.95 2.31 -15.31
N ILE A 5 -4.09 1.78 -14.12
CA ILE A 5 -3.05 0.93 -13.57
C ILE A 5 -3.12 -0.41 -14.32
N SER A 6 -1.96 -1.03 -14.51
CA SER A 6 -1.91 -2.33 -15.16
C SER A 6 -2.55 -3.38 -14.25
N GLN A 7 -2.92 -4.51 -14.85
CA GLN A 7 -3.47 -5.62 -14.07
C GLN A 7 -2.48 -6.08 -13.01
N ARG A 8 -1.20 -6.10 -13.35
CA ARG A 8 -0.17 -6.47 -12.39
C ARG A 8 -0.12 -5.52 -11.20
N GLU A 9 -0.23 -4.23 -11.47
CA GLU A 9 -0.24 -3.23 -10.42
C GLU A 9 -1.48 -3.35 -9.56
N GLN A 10 -2.62 -3.65 -10.17
CA GLN A 10 -3.85 -3.87 -9.43
C GLN A 10 -3.74 -5.08 -8.50
N GLU A 11 -3.11 -6.15 -8.98
CA GLU A 11 -2.90 -7.33 -8.16
C GLU A 11 -1.99 -7.02 -6.98
N LEU A 12 -0.93 -6.25 -7.20
CA LEU A 12 -0.04 -5.82 -6.13
C LEU A 12 -0.78 -4.99 -5.10
N LEU A 13 -1.63 -4.10 -5.56
CA LEU A 13 -2.44 -3.27 -4.67
C LEU A 13 -3.38 -4.12 -3.83
N GLU A 14 -4.05 -5.08 -4.44
CA GLU A 14 -4.96 -5.96 -3.72
C GLU A 14 -4.21 -6.79 -2.68
N GLU A 15 -3.05 -7.32 -3.03
CA GLU A 15 -2.22 -8.06 -2.08
C GLU A 15 -1.80 -7.18 -0.92
N PHE A 16 -1.39 -5.95 -1.21
CA PHE A 16 -0.99 -5.02 -0.18
C PHE A 16 -2.14 -4.75 0.80
N LEU A 17 -3.32 -4.45 0.26
CA LEU A 17 -4.49 -4.17 1.11
C LEU A 17 -4.88 -5.39 1.94
N CYS A 18 -4.85 -6.57 1.34
CA CYS A 18 -5.15 -7.80 2.08
C CYS A 18 -4.14 -8.02 3.20
N THR A 19 -2.85 -7.78 2.93
CA THR A 19 -1.81 -7.93 3.93
C THR A 19 -1.99 -6.94 5.07
N VAL A 20 -2.31 -5.68 4.75
CA VAL A 20 -2.53 -4.65 5.76
C VAL A 20 -3.71 -5.03 6.66
N LEU A 21 -4.82 -5.43 6.06
CA LEU A 21 -6.00 -5.79 6.83
C LEU A 21 -5.77 -7.04 7.66
N ASP A 22 -5.05 -8.01 7.12
CA ASP A 22 -4.72 -9.23 7.85
C ASP A 22 -3.82 -8.93 9.05
N ASP A 23 -2.79 -8.13 8.84
CA ASP A 23 -1.88 -7.74 9.92
C ASP A 23 -2.61 -6.94 10.99
N PHE A 24 -3.52 -6.06 10.58
CA PHE A 24 -4.33 -5.31 11.53
C PHE A 24 -5.23 -6.26 12.33
N SER A 25 -5.87 -7.21 11.66
CA SER A 25 -6.74 -8.18 12.30
C SER A 25 -6.00 -9.03 13.33
N LYS A 26 -4.74 -9.36 13.05
CA LYS A 26 -3.91 -10.14 13.96
C LYS A 26 -3.24 -9.32 15.06
N GLY A 27 -3.39 -8.00 15.01
CA GLY A 27 -2.76 -7.12 15.97
C GLY A 27 -1.29 -6.87 15.71
N SER A 28 -0.78 -7.24 14.52
CA SER A 28 0.62 -7.00 14.17
C SER A 28 0.90 -5.53 13.91
N ILE A 29 -0.10 -4.79 13.47
CA ILE A 29 -0.01 -3.35 13.28
C ILE A 29 -1.24 -2.69 13.90
N THR A 30 -1.11 -1.41 14.24
CA THR A 30 -2.22 -0.64 14.79
C THR A 30 -3.07 -0.08 13.66
N LEU A 31 -4.28 0.37 14.00
CA LEU A 31 -5.14 1.06 13.04
C LEU A 31 -4.42 2.27 12.45
N HIS A 32 -3.72 3.02 13.30
CA HIS A 32 -2.97 4.20 12.86
C HIS A 32 -1.92 3.82 11.80
N GLN A 33 -1.18 2.73 12.04
CA GLN A 33 -0.17 2.26 11.10
C GLN A 33 -0.80 1.84 9.78
N ALA A 34 -1.94 1.14 9.83
CA ALA A 34 -2.64 0.72 8.63
C ALA A 34 -3.10 1.91 7.80
N VAL A 35 -3.73 2.89 8.47
CA VAL A 35 -4.22 4.09 7.79
C VAL A 35 -3.06 4.90 7.21
N SER A 36 -1.99 5.08 7.98
CA SER A 36 -0.83 5.82 7.52
C SER A 36 -0.18 5.17 6.30
N GLY A 37 -0.10 3.84 6.29
CA GLY A 37 0.47 3.11 5.16
C GLY A 37 -0.36 3.29 3.90
N ILE A 38 -1.66 3.15 4.01
CA ILE A 38 -2.56 3.31 2.87
C ILE A 38 -2.53 4.76 2.38
N ALA A 39 -2.53 5.72 3.29
CA ALA A 39 -2.47 7.13 2.93
C ALA A 39 -1.16 7.47 2.20
N THR A 40 -0.04 6.93 2.66
CA THR A 40 1.25 7.15 2.02
C THR A 40 1.25 6.61 0.60
N LEU A 41 0.72 5.41 0.42
CA LEU A 41 0.61 4.81 -0.91
C LEU A 41 -0.26 5.67 -1.82
N TYR A 42 -1.42 6.09 -1.30
CA TYR A 42 -2.34 6.91 -2.07
C TYR A 42 -1.69 8.23 -2.49
N THR A 43 -1.00 8.87 -1.56
CA THR A 43 -0.34 10.15 -1.84
C THR A 43 0.74 9.99 -2.90
N ALA A 44 1.56 8.95 -2.81
CA ALA A 44 2.60 8.70 -3.81
C ALA A 44 1.99 8.49 -5.18
N ALA A 45 0.91 7.71 -5.26
CA ALA A 45 0.23 7.45 -6.53
C ALA A 45 -0.38 8.72 -7.09
N ALA A 46 -1.03 9.52 -6.23
CA ALA A 46 -1.70 10.74 -6.66
C ALA A 46 -0.72 11.80 -7.15
N GLU A 47 0.51 11.80 -6.60
CA GLU A 47 1.54 12.76 -7.01
C GLU A 47 2.36 12.27 -8.20
N GLY A 48 2.00 11.14 -8.76
CA GLY A 48 2.71 10.60 -9.92
C GLY A 48 4.04 9.94 -9.61
N ARG A 49 4.31 9.65 -8.34
CA ARG A 49 5.53 8.96 -7.92
C ARG A 49 5.34 7.46 -8.04
N ARG A 50 5.20 7.02 -9.28
CA ARG A 50 4.82 5.65 -9.59
C ARG A 50 5.79 4.60 -9.05
N GLU A 51 7.09 4.84 -9.22
CA GLU A 51 8.09 3.89 -8.75
C GLU A 51 8.09 3.78 -7.23
N GLU A 52 7.91 4.91 -6.55
CA GLU A 52 7.82 4.94 -5.10
C GLU A 52 6.58 4.19 -4.62
N ALA A 53 5.46 4.38 -5.32
CA ALA A 53 4.23 3.67 -4.98
C ALA A 53 4.39 2.16 -5.19
N LEU A 54 5.02 1.75 -6.29
CA LEU A 54 5.26 0.33 -6.56
C LEU A 54 6.20 -0.28 -5.54
N GLU A 55 7.25 0.44 -5.15
CA GLU A 55 8.15 -0.01 -4.11
C GLU A 55 7.41 -0.19 -2.80
N TYR A 56 6.53 0.74 -2.48
CA TYR A 56 5.71 0.66 -1.28
C TYR A 56 4.80 -0.57 -1.31
N LEU A 57 4.24 -0.90 -2.46
CA LEU A 57 3.41 -2.08 -2.60
C LEU A 57 4.20 -3.36 -2.37
N ARG A 58 5.45 -3.41 -2.81
CA ARG A 58 6.30 -4.58 -2.64
C ARG A 58 6.84 -4.71 -1.22
N GLU A 59 7.19 -3.58 -0.60
CA GLU A 59 7.87 -3.56 0.68
C GLU A 59 6.99 -3.04 1.82
N GLY A 60 5.73 -2.75 1.52
CA GLY A 60 4.84 -2.08 2.46
C GLY A 60 4.75 -2.75 3.82
N ARG A 61 4.79 -4.09 3.83
CA ARG A 61 4.71 -4.83 5.08
C ARG A 61 5.86 -4.49 6.01
N LYS A 62 7.06 -4.38 5.48
CA LYS A 62 8.22 -3.98 6.27
C LYS A 62 8.10 -2.53 6.71
N LEU A 63 7.63 -1.67 5.83
CA LEU A 63 7.51 -0.25 6.10
C LEU A 63 6.48 0.03 7.18
N LEU A 64 5.38 -0.72 7.18
CA LEU A 64 4.33 -0.56 8.17
C LEU A 64 4.78 -0.96 9.57
N ARG A 65 5.72 -1.87 9.67
CA ARG A 65 6.19 -2.37 10.95
C ARG A 65 7.33 -1.56 11.57
N GLN A 66 7.77 -0.54 10.88
CA GLN A 66 8.83 0.33 11.41
C GLN A 66 8.29 1.34 12.44
#